data_c42796a51592624b10f1004894b4213d
#
_entry.id   c42796a51592624b10f1004894b4213d
#
_cell.length_a   1.000
_cell.length_b   1.000
_cell.length_c   1.000
_cell.angle_alpha   90.00
_cell.angle_beta   90.00
_cell.angle_gamma   90.00
#
_symmetry.space_group_name_H-M   'P 1'
#
loop_
_entity.id
_entity.type
_entity.pdbx_description
1 polymer ?
#
loop_
_entity_poly.entity_id
_entity_poly.type
_entity_poly.pdbx_seq_one_letter_code
_entity_poly.pdbx_strand_id
1 'polypeptide(L)'
;MVDNQKAVPKLSTLPKSFQDWDVTSNYEIVKQIGSGSYGYVVEAIQKSTGKKVAIKRLNKIFEDVVDCKRILREITLLRKLNHSHLVNIVEILEPKDPKGFDTIYVVLEYAQSDLKKLLKSPIHLEMVHIQTLIYNILVGLRYIHSADVLHRDLKPANVLINEDCSVKICDFGLARSVEGIEGATWSSTHGDMKAPVFKQPEPSDTDENATKNETTKPSTGKPKMVKSSGGLIKAKNMKRELTGHVVTRWYRAPELILLEKDYTAAIDMWSLGCIFAELMGMIKENAPTFLDRSPLFPGTSCFPLSPDRSNNVKRGGFPHSSQDQMSVIFSVLGTPPENEMDFVTDAKALEYLKSFPFKKPCDLSEIYPAATNDGIDLLKKCLRFSPKKRLTVDEAINHPFLQKVRDK
;
A
#
# COMPACT_ATOMS: atom_id res chain seq x y z
N MET A 1 14.52 33.00 24.50
CA MET A 1 14.33 31.55 24.87
C MET A 1 13.12 31.50 25.79
N VAL A 2 11.97 31.18 25.25
CA VAL A 2 10.76 30.94 26.06
C VAL A 2 10.35 29.52 25.74
N ASP A 3 10.56 28.67 26.73
CA ASP A 3 10.25 27.23 26.71
C ASP A 3 8.74 27.04 26.71
N ASN A 4 8.15 26.85 25.52
CA ASN A 4 6.74 26.59 25.36
C ASN A 4 6.49 25.07 25.50
N GLN A 5 6.76 24.50 26.68
CA GLN A 5 6.26 23.20 27.05
C GLN A 5 4.73 23.30 27.19
N LYS A 6 4.01 22.97 26.13
CA LYS A 6 2.56 22.78 26.21
C LYS A 6 2.30 21.63 27.20
N ALA A 7 1.71 21.99 28.33
CA ALA A 7 1.33 21.05 29.37
C ALA A 7 0.50 19.93 28.78
N VAL A 8 0.89 18.66 29.05
CA VAL A 8 0.15 17.47 28.65
C VAL A 8 -1.21 17.50 29.35
N PRO A 9 -2.33 17.29 28.61
CA PRO A 9 -3.67 17.33 29.23
C PRO A 9 -3.80 16.25 30.31
N LYS A 10 -4.30 16.62 31.48
CA LYS A 10 -4.61 15.66 32.52
C LYS A 10 -5.68 14.67 32.02
N LEU A 11 -5.66 13.43 32.47
CA LEU A 11 -6.58 12.34 32.08
C LEU A 11 -8.07 12.77 32.15
N SER A 12 -8.43 13.68 33.08
CA SER A 12 -9.74 14.26 33.23
C SER A 12 -10.20 15.20 32.10
N THR A 13 -9.27 15.62 31.23
CA THR A 13 -9.58 16.47 30.07
C THR A 13 -9.76 15.70 28.77
N LEU A 14 -9.47 14.38 28.79
CA LEU A 14 -9.69 13.51 27.66
C LEU A 14 -11.20 13.19 27.48
N PRO A 15 -11.68 13.00 26.25
CA PRO A 15 -13.01 12.48 26.00
C PRO A 15 -13.28 11.22 26.82
N LYS A 16 -14.50 11.07 27.36
CA LYS A 16 -14.88 9.89 28.15
C LYS A 16 -14.56 8.55 27.48
N SER A 17 -14.61 8.52 26.15
CA SER A 17 -14.28 7.34 25.33
C SER A 17 -12.83 6.83 25.45
N PHE A 18 -11.93 7.59 26.07
CA PHE A 18 -10.52 7.18 26.26
C PHE A 18 -10.19 6.96 27.74
N GLN A 19 -11.07 7.32 28.66
CA GLN A 19 -10.83 7.17 30.10
C GLN A 19 -10.85 5.70 30.55
N ASP A 20 -11.53 4.84 29.79
CA ASP A 20 -11.64 3.39 30.02
C ASP A 20 -10.57 2.57 29.26
N TRP A 21 -9.61 3.24 28.58
CA TRP A 21 -8.53 2.52 27.92
C TRP A 21 -7.56 1.94 28.93
N ASP A 22 -7.34 0.63 28.82
CA ASP A 22 -6.43 -0.11 29.72
C ASP A 22 -4.96 0.01 29.28
N VAL A 23 -4.49 1.23 29.14
CA VAL A 23 -3.12 1.54 28.72
C VAL A 23 -2.42 2.53 29.66
N THR A 24 -3.15 3.07 30.63
CA THR A 24 -2.72 4.21 31.44
C THR A 24 -1.62 3.88 32.46
N SER A 25 -1.35 2.61 32.73
CA SER A 25 -0.20 2.21 33.57
C SER A 25 1.12 2.63 32.92
N ASN A 26 1.33 2.32 31.65
CA ASN A 26 2.59 2.50 30.93
C ASN A 26 2.60 3.68 29.96
N TYR A 27 1.41 4.16 29.58
CA TYR A 27 1.23 5.19 28.55
C TYR A 27 0.36 6.32 29.06
N GLU A 28 0.66 7.54 28.63
CA GLU A 28 -0.15 8.73 28.84
C GLU A 28 -0.78 9.15 27.50
N ILE A 29 -2.09 9.07 27.40
CA ILE A 29 -2.83 9.44 26.18
C ILE A 29 -2.83 10.96 26.04
N VAL A 30 -2.42 11.47 24.86
CA VAL A 30 -2.36 12.90 24.57
C VAL A 30 -3.61 13.35 23.82
N LYS A 31 -3.92 12.72 22.70
CA LYS A 31 -5.09 13.06 21.84
C LYS A 31 -5.42 11.94 20.87
N GLN A 32 -6.63 11.98 20.33
CA GLN A 32 -7.01 11.16 19.19
C GLN A 32 -6.34 11.66 17.91
N ILE A 33 -5.77 10.75 17.12
CA ILE A 33 -5.11 11.06 15.83
C ILE A 33 -5.79 10.38 14.65
N GLY A 34 -6.59 9.32 14.89
CA GLY A 34 -7.30 8.60 13.85
C GLY A 34 -8.51 7.84 14.37
N SER A 35 -9.38 7.46 13.45
CA SER A 35 -10.48 6.52 13.66
C SER A 35 -10.66 5.68 12.41
N GLY A 36 -11.01 4.42 12.58
CA GLY A 36 -11.25 3.48 11.48
C GLY A 36 -12.36 2.49 11.82
N SER A 37 -12.61 1.55 10.94
CA SER A 37 -13.65 0.51 11.09
C SER A 37 -13.48 -0.34 12.33
N TYR A 38 -12.24 -0.52 12.79
CA TYR A 38 -11.90 -1.40 13.90
C TYR A 38 -11.70 -0.69 15.23
N GLY A 39 -11.75 0.66 15.26
CA GLY A 39 -11.57 1.43 16.49
C GLY A 39 -10.85 2.76 16.30
N TYR A 40 -10.16 3.19 17.34
CA TYR A 40 -9.53 4.49 17.43
C TYR A 40 -8.01 4.38 17.51
N VAL A 41 -7.32 5.44 17.06
CA VAL A 41 -5.88 5.60 17.22
C VAL A 41 -5.61 6.88 18.00
N VAL A 42 -4.78 6.79 19.03
CA VAL A 42 -4.38 7.92 19.86
C VAL A 42 -2.87 8.14 19.79
N GLU A 43 -2.46 9.40 19.91
CA GLU A 43 -1.10 9.77 20.27
C GLU A 43 -0.94 9.55 21.77
N ALA A 44 0.12 8.89 22.19
CA ALA A 44 0.45 8.67 23.59
C ALA A 44 1.95 8.86 23.84
N ILE A 45 2.31 9.08 25.10
CA ILE A 45 3.70 9.14 25.58
C ILE A 45 3.96 7.88 26.39
N GLN A 46 5.00 7.15 26.04
CA GLN A 46 5.49 6.02 26.83
C GLN A 46 6.20 6.57 28.07
N LYS A 47 5.66 6.31 29.25
CA LYS A 47 6.12 6.91 30.53
C LYS A 47 7.57 6.56 30.88
N SER A 48 8.02 5.35 30.52
CA SER A 48 9.38 4.89 30.83
C SER A 48 10.47 5.56 30.01
N THR A 49 10.15 5.99 28.75
CA THR A 49 11.12 6.54 27.79
C THR A 49 10.86 7.99 27.40
N GLY A 50 9.67 8.53 27.69
CA GLY A 50 9.22 9.83 27.21
C GLY A 50 8.94 9.89 25.71
N LYS A 51 9.04 8.77 24.98
CA LYS A 51 8.86 8.72 23.52
C LYS A 51 7.37 8.77 23.15
N LYS A 52 7.08 9.47 22.05
CA LYS A 52 5.75 9.44 21.43
C LYS A 52 5.52 8.13 20.72
N VAL A 53 4.32 7.58 20.89
CA VAL A 53 3.83 6.36 20.23
C VAL A 53 2.40 6.60 19.72
N ALA A 54 1.94 5.76 18.80
CA ALA A 54 0.55 5.66 18.41
C ALA A 54 -0.05 4.39 18.99
N ILE A 55 -1.18 4.48 19.71
CA ILE A 55 -1.87 3.30 20.24
C ILE A 55 -3.15 3.09 19.46
N LYS A 56 -3.25 1.96 18.75
CA LYS A 56 -4.43 1.51 18.01
C LYS A 56 -5.21 0.55 18.87
N ARG A 57 -6.44 0.94 19.27
CA ARG A 57 -7.41 0.08 19.93
C ARG A 57 -8.23 -0.64 18.88
N LEU A 58 -8.27 -1.95 18.94
CA LEU A 58 -9.06 -2.81 18.07
C LEU A 58 -10.13 -3.48 18.92
N ASN A 59 -11.40 -3.11 18.68
CA ASN A 59 -12.52 -3.63 19.44
C ASN A 59 -13.22 -4.74 18.67
N LYS A 60 -13.92 -5.63 19.40
CA LYS A 60 -14.85 -6.62 18.83
C LYS A 60 -14.16 -7.52 17.78
N ILE A 61 -12.90 -7.87 18.05
CA ILE A 61 -12.03 -8.53 17.07
C ILE A 61 -12.52 -9.91 16.63
N PHE A 62 -13.46 -10.52 17.34
CA PHE A 62 -14.04 -11.83 17.04
C PHE A 62 -15.48 -11.78 16.53
N GLU A 63 -16.10 -10.59 16.34
CA GLU A 63 -17.47 -10.49 15.83
C GLU A 63 -17.60 -10.94 14.37
N ASP A 64 -16.60 -10.61 13.53
CA ASP A 64 -16.56 -10.99 12.12
C ASP A 64 -15.28 -11.74 11.78
N VAL A 65 -15.41 -12.92 11.16
CA VAL A 65 -14.26 -13.79 10.81
C VAL A 65 -13.35 -13.13 9.77
N VAL A 66 -13.89 -12.32 8.86
CA VAL A 66 -13.10 -11.64 7.83
C VAL A 66 -12.27 -10.54 8.48
N ASP A 67 -12.86 -9.77 9.38
CA ASP A 67 -12.17 -8.72 10.09
C ASP A 67 -11.13 -9.26 11.07
N CYS A 68 -11.44 -10.35 11.78
CA CYS A 68 -10.47 -11.07 12.61
C CYS A 68 -9.23 -11.52 11.79
N LYS A 69 -9.45 -12.11 10.62
CA LYS A 69 -8.36 -12.51 9.72
C LYS A 69 -7.53 -11.32 9.21
N ARG A 70 -8.16 -10.18 8.96
CA ARG A 70 -7.45 -8.95 8.55
C ARG A 70 -6.56 -8.42 9.66
N ILE A 71 -7.09 -8.34 10.87
CA ILE A 71 -6.35 -7.91 12.07
C ILE A 71 -5.16 -8.84 12.32
N LEU A 72 -5.40 -10.15 12.31
CA LEU A 72 -4.35 -11.14 12.51
C LEU A 72 -3.26 -11.04 11.44
N ARG A 73 -3.63 -10.83 10.17
CA ARG A 73 -2.70 -10.66 9.05
C ARG A 73 -1.86 -9.39 9.24
N GLU A 74 -2.48 -8.26 9.55
CA GLU A 74 -1.79 -7.00 9.81
C GLU A 74 -0.74 -7.16 10.91
N ILE A 75 -1.13 -7.70 12.06
CA ILE A 75 -0.22 -7.92 13.18
C ILE A 75 0.91 -8.89 12.81
N THR A 76 0.57 -10.01 12.16
CA THR A 76 1.56 -11.03 11.77
C THR A 76 2.59 -10.49 10.80
N LEU A 77 2.17 -9.71 9.81
CA LEU A 77 3.08 -9.10 8.83
C LEU A 77 3.95 -8.04 9.50
N LEU A 78 3.36 -7.12 10.25
CA LEU A 78 4.11 -6.06 10.93
C LEU A 78 5.12 -6.60 11.97
N ARG A 79 4.88 -7.75 12.56
CA ARG A 79 5.86 -8.41 13.45
C ARG A 79 7.04 -9.03 12.71
N LYS A 80 6.87 -9.39 11.43
CA LYS A 80 7.91 -10.01 10.60
C LYS A 80 8.67 -9.00 9.76
N LEU A 81 8.02 -7.90 9.38
CA LEU A 81 8.60 -6.85 8.56
C LEU A 81 9.24 -5.79 9.47
N ASN A 82 10.50 -5.45 9.21
CA ASN A 82 11.21 -4.40 9.93
C ASN A 82 11.99 -3.53 8.94
N HIS A 83 11.52 -2.30 8.72
CA HIS A 83 12.14 -1.37 7.77
C HIS A 83 11.82 0.07 8.16
N SER A 84 12.74 1.02 7.90
CA SER A 84 12.60 2.45 8.22
C SER A 84 11.36 3.09 7.57
N HIS A 85 10.97 2.62 6.39
CA HIS A 85 9.80 3.12 5.64
C HIS A 85 8.52 2.29 5.85
N LEU A 86 8.49 1.42 6.85
CA LEU A 86 7.26 0.75 7.32
C LEU A 86 6.96 1.17 8.76
N VAL A 87 5.68 1.18 9.12
CA VAL A 87 5.31 1.35 10.52
C VAL A 87 5.69 0.10 11.31
N ASN A 88 6.41 0.24 12.42
CA ASN A 88 6.80 -0.89 13.25
C ASN A 88 5.92 -0.99 14.50
N ILE A 89 5.65 -2.23 14.91
CA ILE A 89 5.02 -2.51 16.22
C ILE A 89 6.08 -2.31 17.29
N VAL A 90 5.77 -1.45 18.26
CA VAL A 90 6.57 -1.25 19.47
C VAL A 90 6.22 -2.34 20.48
N GLU A 91 4.91 -2.57 20.69
CA GLU A 91 4.40 -3.51 21.67
C GLU A 91 2.95 -3.89 21.33
N ILE A 92 2.52 -5.07 21.74
CA ILE A 92 1.11 -5.46 21.80
C ILE A 92 0.80 -5.67 23.27
N LEU A 93 -0.14 -4.89 23.80
CA LEU A 93 -0.47 -4.97 25.22
C LEU A 93 -1.22 -6.26 25.52
N GLU A 94 -0.79 -6.96 26.55
CA GLU A 94 -1.43 -8.19 26.99
C GLU A 94 -2.83 -7.87 27.56
N PRO A 95 -3.89 -8.58 27.12
CA PRO A 95 -5.21 -8.41 27.68
C PRO A 95 -5.25 -8.84 29.16
N LYS A 96 -6.00 -8.11 30.00
CA LYS A 96 -6.17 -8.48 31.41
C LYS A 96 -6.81 -9.85 31.62
N ASP A 97 -7.75 -10.22 30.76
CA ASP A 97 -8.32 -11.56 30.71
C ASP A 97 -7.94 -12.26 29.39
N PRO A 98 -6.90 -13.11 29.39
CA PRO A 98 -6.46 -13.80 28.17
C PRO A 98 -7.50 -14.77 27.57
N LYS A 99 -8.55 -15.13 28.33
CA LYS A 99 -9.58 -16.09 27.90
C LYS A 99 -10.86 -15.43 27.41
N GLY A 100 -11.12 -14.19 27.84
CA GLY A 100 -12.37 -13.48 27.59
C GLY A 100 -12.24 -12.13 26.89
N PHE A 101 -11.08 -11.82 26.29
CA PHE A 101 -10.89 -10.53 25.63
C PHE A 101 -11.55 -10.46 24.25
N ASP A 102 -12.05 -9.29 23.92
CA ASP A 102 -12.55 -8.93 22.58
C ASP A 102 -11.85 -7.66 22.01
N THR A 103 -10.97 -7.10 22.80
CA THR A 103 -10.27 -5.84 22.52
C THR A 103 -8.77 -6.03 22.71
N ILE A 104 -7.96 -5.54 21.77
CA ILE A 104 -6.50 -5.50 21.87
C ILE A 104 -5.97 -4.09 21.60
N TYR A 105 -4.82 -3.78 22.17
CA TYR A 105 -4.11 -2.54 21.97
C TYR A 105 -2.77 -2.83 21.29
N VAL A 106 -2.56 -2.22 20.13
CA VAL A 106 -1.31 -2.31 19.38
C VAL A 106 -0.60 -0.98 19.46
N VAL A 107 0.58 -0.97 20.07
CA VAL A 107 1.44 0.20 20.16
C VAL A 107 2.36 0.23 18.95
N LEU A 108 2.33 1.32 18.21
CA LEU A 108 3.02 1.54 16.95
C LEU A 108 3.97 2.73 17.07
N GLU A 109 4.96 2.80 16.21
CA GLU A 109 5.73 4.02 16.01
C GLU A 109 4.81 5.19 15.65
N TYR A 110 5.13 6.35 16.21
CA TYR A 110 4.39 7.58 15.95
C TYR A 110 4.90 8.26 14.68
N ALA A 111 3.97 8.75 13.87
CA ALA A 111 4.24 9.67 12.78
C ALA A 111 3.33 10.91 12.92
N GLN A 112 3.83 12.07 12.48
CA GLN A 112 3.16 13.35 12.71
C GLN A 112 1.86 13.49 11.93
N SER A 113 1.80 12.92 10.71
CA SER A 113 0.65 13.04 9.80
C SER A 113 0.55 11.85 8.84
N ASP A 114 -0.38 11.94 7.90
CA ASP A 114 -0.51 11.06 6.75
C ASP A 114 -0.68 11.89 5.46
N LEU A 115 -0.41 11.26 4.30
CA LEU A 115 -0.52 11.96 3.01
C LEU A 115 -1.95 12.46 2.73
N LYS A 116 -2.99 11.79 3.21
CA LYS A 116 -4.37 12.24 3.02
C LYS A 116 -4.63 13.58 3.70
N LYS A 117 -4.08 13.79 4.92
CA LYS A 117 -4.17 15.07 5.63
C LYS A 117 -3.31 16.13 4.94
N LEU A 118 -2.11 15.76 4.49
CA LEU A 118 -1.21 16.67 3.77
C LEU A 118 -1.87 17.16 2.47
N LEU A 119 -2.41 16.28 1.64
CA LEU A 119 -3.09 16.63 0.39
C LEU A 119 -4.27 17.62 0.59
N LYS A 120 -4.94 17.55 1.74
CA LYS A 120 -6.05 18.44 2.11
C LYS A 120 -5.63 19.71 2.83
N SER A 121 -4.35 19.85 3.13
CA SER A 121 -3.81 21.04 3.80
C SER A 121 -3.54 22.17 2.80
N PRO A 122 -3.47 23.43 3.24
CA PRO A 122 -3.13 24.56 2.37
C PRO A 122 -1.64 24.63 1.99
N ILE A 123 -0.85 23.62 2.37
CA ILE A 123 0.58 23.57 2.10
C ILE A 123 0.82 23.28 0.61
N HIS A 124 1.76 23.98 0.00
CA HIS A 124 2.32 23.64 -1.31
C HIS A 124 3.66 22.94 -1.15
N LEU A 125 3.94 22.01 -2.06
CA LEU A 125 5.20 21.28 -2.10
C LEU A 125 6.06 21.75 -3.27
N GLU A 126 7.37 21.72 -3.07
CA GLU A 126 8.33 21.83 -4.17
C GLU A 126 8.60 20.45 -4.77
N MET A 127 9.14 20.43 -5.98
CA MET A 127 9.45 19.20 -6.70
C MET A 127 10.35 18.25 -5.89
N VAL A 128 11.32 18.80 -5.15
CA VAL A 128 12.24 17.98 -4.34
C VAL A 128 11.52 17.24 -3.20
N HIS A 129 10.50 17.85 -2.59
CA HIS A 129 9.68 17.18 -1.57
C HIS A 129 8.91 16.00 -2.18
N ILE A 130 8.35 16.20 -3.37
CA ILE A 130 7.62 15.14 -4.09
C ILE A 130 8.57 14.00 -4.47
N GLN A 131 9.76 14.32 -5.01
CA GLN A 131 10.78 13.33 -5.33
C GLN A 131 11.17 12.51 -4.08
N THR A 132 11.38 13.18 -2.94
CA THR A 132 11.75 12.53 -1.67
C THR A 132 10.62 11.61 -1.17
N LEU A 133 9.38 12.08 -1.18
CA LEU A 133 8.22 11.28 -0.75
C LEU A 133 8.06 10.03 -1.63
N ILE A 134 8.09 10.20 -2.96
CA ILE A 134 7.95 9.08 -3.91
C ILE A 134 9.10 8.10 -3.77
N TYR A 135 10.33 8.57 -3.63
CA TYR A 135 11.51 7.72 -3.40
C TYR A 135 11.36 6.89 -2.13
N ASN A 136 10.99 7.52 -1.01
CA ASN A 136 10.81 6.83 0.26
C ASN A 136 9.67 5.79 0.23
N ILE A 137 8.56 6.08 -0.48
CA ILE A 137 7.48 5.10 -0.68
C ILE A 137 8.00 3.91 -1.52
N LEU A 138 8.74 4.18 -2.60
CA LEU A 138 9.33 3.14 -3.45
C LEU A 138 10.30 2.25 -2.67
N VAL A 139 11.15 2.82 -1.81
CA VAL A 139 12.08 2.05 -0.98
C VAL A 139 11.31 1.14 -0.02
N GLY A 140 10.22 1.62 0.59
CA GLY A 140 9.33 0.80 1.40
C GLY A 140 8.64 -0.31 0.59
N LEU A 141 8.12 0.01 -0.60
CA LEU A 141 7.52 -0.98 -1.51
C LEU A 141 8.52 -2.04 -1.97
N ARG A 142 9.74 -1.63 -2.31
CA ARG A 142 10.82 -2.54 -2.68
C ARG A 142 11.07 -3.59 -1.59
N TYR A 143 11.10 -3.15 -0.33
CA TYR A 143 11.28 -4.05 0.80
C TYR A 143 10.15 -5.07 0.93
N ILE A 144 8.87 -4.64 0.90
CA ILE A 144 7.75 -5.58 1.02
C ILE A 144 7.63 -6.50 -0.20
N HIS A 145 7.88 -6.00 -1.41
CA HIS A 145 7.87 -6.83 -2.63
C HIS A 145 9.01 -7.85 -2.63
N SER A 146 10.20 -7.53 -2.08
CA SER A 146 11.30 -8.49 -1.91
C SER A 146 11.00 -9.60 -0.88
N ALA A 147 10.02 -9.38 -0.02
CA ALA A 147 9.47 -10.37 0.90
C ALA A 147 8.22 -11.08 0.35
N ASP A 148 7.97 -10.98 -0.95
CA ASP A 148 6.79 -11.50 -1.64
C ASP A 148 5.45 -11.03 -1.05
N VAL A 149 5.43 -9.83 -0.46
CA VAL A 149 4.24 -9.21 0.11
C VAL A 149 3.72 -8.11 -0.82
N LEU A 150 2.45 -8.19 -1.20
CA LEU A 150 1.71 -7.15 -1.92
C LEU A 150 0.87 -6.38 -0.91
N HIS A 151 0.93 -5.04 -0.94
CA HIS A 151 0.16 -4.18 -0.02
C HIS A 151 -1.34 -4.18 -0.37
N ARG A 152 -1.70 -4.03 -1.65
CA ARG A 152 -3.04 -4.10 -2.25
C ARG A 152 -4.04 -3.00 -1.84
N ASP A 153 -3.71 -2.15 -0.88
CA ASP A 153 -4.52 -1.02 -0.46
C ASP A 153 -3.68 0.24 -0.24
N LEU A 154 -2.64 0.42 -1.08
CA LEU A 154 -1.83 1.63 -1.01
C LEU A 154 -2.68 2.84 -1.42
N LYS A 155 -2.72 3.84 -0.54
CA LYS A 155 -3.48 5.09 -0.70
C LYS A 155 -2.92 6.15 0.23
N PRO A 156 -3.21 7.44 0.04
CA PRO A 156 -2.66 8.52 0.88
C PRO A 156 -2.89 8.34 2.38
N ALA A 157 -4.01 7.75 2.80
CA ALA A 157 -4.29 7.50 4.21
C ALA A 157 -3.39 6.42 4.85
N ASN A 158 -2.81 5.54 4.03
CA ASN A 158 -1.96 4.43 4.46
C ASN A 158 -0.45 4.73 4.29
N VAL A 159 -0.12 6.00 4.01
CA VAL A 159 1.25 6.51 3.94
C VAL A 159 1.41 7.60 5.00
N LEU A 160 2.02 7.24 6.10
CA LEU A 160 2.33 8.16 7.20
C LEU A 160 3.58 8.97 6.85
N ILE A 161 3.63 10.22 7.30
CA ILE A 161 4.71 11.16 6.99
C ILE A 161 5.12 11.99 8.19
N ASN A 162 6.36 12.45 8.18
CA ASN A 162 6.90 13.46 9.09
C ASN A 162 7.33 14.71 8.31
N GLU A 163 7.66 15.78 9.03
CA GLU A 163 8.08 17.08 8.46
C GLU A 163 9.37 16.99 7.63
N ASP A 164 10.22 16.01 7.89
CA ASP A 164 11.45 15.74 7.15
C ASP A 164 11.22 14.94 5.86
N CYS A 165 9.97 14.74 5.43
CA CYS A 165 9.55 13.90 4.33
C CYS A 165 9.88 12.42 4.51
N SER A 166 10.21 11.96 5.72
CA SER A 166 10.29 10.53 6.00
C SER A 166 8.89 9.90 5.91
N VAL A 167 8.83 8.69 5.40
CA VAL A 167 7.59 7.96 5.09
C VAL A 167 7.55 6.66 5.86
N LYS A 168 6.35 6.28 6.32
CA LYS A 168 6.07 4.94 6.86
C LYS A 168 4.78 4.39 6.27
N ILE A 169 4.88 3.31 5.49
CA ILE A 169 3.72 2.59 4.94
C ILE A 169 3.07 1.82 6.09
N CYS A 170 1.74 1.86 6.18
CA CYS A 170 0.95 1.22 7.23
C CYS A 170 -0.31 0.53 6.65
N ASP A 171 -1.04 -0.20 7.50
CA ASP A 171 -2.29 -0.89 7.17
C ASP A 171 -2.13 -2.08 6.20
N PHE A 172 -1.57 -3.16 6.71
CA PHE A 172 -1.37 -4.42 5.97
C PHE A 172 -2.58 -5.38 6.04
N GLY A 173 -3.75 -4.92 6.47
CA GLY A 173 -4.96 -5.73 6.63
C GLY A 173 -5.44 -6.40 5.34
N LEU A 174 -5.16 -5.79 4.18
CA LEU A 174 -5.47 -6.34 2.86
C LEU A 174 -4.25 -6.94 2.14
N ALA A 175 -3.07 -6.94 2.76
CA ALA A 175 -1.86 -7.46 2.15
C ALA A 175 -1.95 -8.96 1.86
N ARG A 176 -1.18 -9.45 0.87
CA ARG A 176 -1.03 -10.88 0.54
C ARG A 176 0.43 -11.23 0.28
N SER A 177 0.80 -12.46 0.68
CA SER A 177 2.01 -13.10 0.18
C SER A 177 1.71 -13.79 -1.15
N VAL A 178 2.64 -13.71 -2.10
CA VAL A 178 2.54 -14.38 -3.42
C VAL A 178 2.76 -15.87 -3.26
N GLU A 179 3.63 -16.30 -2.35
CA GLU A 179 3.78 -17.72 -1.95
C GLU A 179 2.88 -17.99 -0.75
N GLY A 180 1.89 -18.87 -0.95
CA GLY A 180 0.80 -19.15 -0.02
C GLY A 180 1.23 -19.40 1.43
N ILE A 181 1.03 -18.42 2.29
CA ILE A 181 1.06 -18.58 3.76
C ILE A 181 -0.21 -19.35 4.25
N GLU A 182 -1.01 -19.92 3.38
CA GLU A 182 -2.20 -20.69 3.76
C GLU A 182 -1.89 -22.12 4.25
N GLY A 183 -0.60 -22.54 4.32
CA GLY A 183 -0.19 -23.88 4.74
C GLY A 183 0.72 -23.97 5.97
N ALA A 184 1.03 -22.87 6.64
CA ALA A 184 1.82 -22.93 7.87
C ALA A 184 0.92 -23.36 9.04
N THR A 185 0.78 -24.64 9.25
CA THR A 185 0.43 -25.20 10.56
C THR A 185 1.39 -24.59 11.58
N TRP A 186 0.83 -23.95 12.59
CA TRP A 186 1.54 -23.40 13.74
C TRP A 186 2.33 -24.51 14.43
N SER A 187 3.56 -24.74 14.01
CA SER A 187 4.53 -25.53 14.76
C SER A 187 5.26 -24.58 15.68
N SER A 188 5.00 -24.73 16.97
CA SER A 188 5.69 -24.04 18.07
C SER A 188 7.13 -24.57 18.17
N THR A 189 8.03 -24.06 17.37
CA THR A 189 9.47 -24.20 17.60
C THR A 189 10.10 -22.83 17.54
N HIS A 190 10.59 -22.40 18.70
CA HIS A 190 11.47 -21.24 18.83
C HIS A 190 12.73 -21.49 18.01
N GLY A 191 12.87 -20.74 16.94
CA GLY A 191 14.08 -20.72 16.11
C GLY A 191 14.24 -19.35 15.49
N ASP A 192 15.33 -18.68 15.86
CA ASP A 192 15.75 -17.37 15.36
C ASP A 192 15.72 -17.32 13.84
N MET A 193 14.74 -16.63 13.25
CA MET A 193 14.79 -16.27 11.85
C MET A 193 15.65 -15.01 11.70
N LYS A 194 16.86 -15.22 11.21
CA LYS A 194 17.73 -14.12 10.74
C LYS A 194 16.99 -13.36 9.63
N ALA A 195 16.96 -12.03 9.75
CA ALA A 195 16.51 -11.14 8.69
C ALA A 195 17.23 -11.48 7.37
N PRO A 196 16.58 -11.35 6.20
CA PRO A 196 17.24 -11.55 4.93
C PRO A 196 18.44 -10.60 4.83
N VAL A 197 19.63 -11.18 4.71
CA VAL A 197 20.89 -10.43 4.55
C VAL A 197 20.89 -9.90 3.12
N PHE A 198 20.71 -8.60 2.97
CA PHE A 198 20.94 -7.90 1.70
C PHE A 198 22.42 -8.04 1.34
N LYS A 199 22.73 -8.81 0.29
CA LYS A 199 24.04 -8.73 -0.36
C LYS A 199 24.11 -7.37 -1.06
N GLN A 200 24.97 -6.49 -0.54
CA GLN A 200 25.40 -5.31 -1.30
C GLN A 200 26.15 -5.81 -2.54
N PRO A 201 26.02 -5.14 -3.69
CA PRO A 201 26.86 -5.45 -4.84
C PRO A 201 28.32 -5.18 -4.45
N GLU A 202 29.17 -6.21 -4.54
CA GLU A 202 30.60 -6.06 -4.38
C GLU A 202 31.17 -5.21 -5.52
N PRO A 203 32.16 -4.35 -5.25
CA PRO A 203 32.87 -3.62 -6.32
C PRO A 203 33.61 -4.60 -7.19
N SER A 204 33.50 -4.44 -8.50
CA SER A 204 34.25 -5.19 -9.52
C SER A 204 35.74 -4.87 -9.42
N ASP A 205 36.52 -5.81 -8.91
CA ASP A 205 37.98 -5.83 -9.11
C ASP A 205 38.30 -6.65 -10.34
N THR A 206 39.01 -6.01 -11.23
CA THR A 206 39.57 -6.53 -12.45
C THR A 206 40.87 -7.29 -12.15
N ASP A 207 41.05 -8.43 -12.90
CA ASP A 207 42.30 -9.06 -13.33
C ASP A 207 43.26 -9.66 -12.29
N GLU A 208 43.55 -10.91 -12.37
CA GLU A 208 44.67 -11.59 -13.06
C GLU A 208 44.90 -13.04 -12.60
N ASN A 209 44.89 -13.90 -13.63
CA ASN A 209 45.80 -15.06 -13.87
C ASN A 209 46.03 -16.20 -12.86
N ALA A 210 45.81 -17.35 -13.43
CA ALA A 210 46.73 -18.50 -13.55
C ALA A 210 46.50 -19.77 -12.72
N THR A 211 46.22 -20.79 -13.51
CA THR A 211 46.78 -22.17 -13.53
C THR A 211 46.38 -23.26 -12.54
N LYS A 212 45.71 -24.23 -13.16
CA LYS A 212 45.97 -25.69 -13.24
C LYS A 212 45.73 -26.66 -12.09
N ASN A 213 45.06 -27.71 -12.52
CA ASN A 213 45.15 -29.16 -12.25
C ASN A 213 44.20 -29.71 -11.18
N GLU A 214 43.44 -30.61 -11.52
CA GLU A 214 43.31 -31.96 -12.04
C GLU A 214 42.38 -32.83 -11.18
N THR A 215 41.44 -33.46 -11.87
CA THR A 215 40.94 -34.83 -11.71
C THR A 215 40.30 -35.30 -10.39
N THR A 216 39.02 -35.64 -10.43
CA THR A 216 38.52 -37.03 -10.50
C THR A 216 36.98 -37.09 -10.63
N LYS A 217 36.52 -37.91 -11.60
CA LYS A 217 35.15 -38.44 -11.78
C LYS A 217 35.07 -39.83 -11.15
N PRO A 218 33.91 -40.55 -11.17
CA PRO A 218 32.47 -40.21 -11.06
C PRO A 218 31.74 -41.16 -10.10
N SER A 219 30.46 -40.87 -9.77
CA SER A 219 29.49 -41.96 -9.58
C SER A 219 28.05 -41.50 -9.82
N THR A 220 27.40 -42.31 -10.60
CA THR A 220 26.04 -42.26 -11.12
C THR A 220 24.98 -42.42 -10.02
N GLY A 221 23.96 -41.55 -10.00
CA GLY A 221 22.73 -41.78 -9.26
C GLY A 221 21.64 -40.88 -9.79
N LYS A 222 20.72 -41.44 -10.62
CA LYS A 222 19.51 -40.75 -11.09
C LYS A 222 18.53 -40.55 -9.93
N PRO A 223 18.03 -39.31 -9.69
CA PRO A 223 16.86 -39.14 -8.83
C PRO A 223 15.58 -39.28 -9.65
N LYS A 224 14.65 -40.04 -9.09
CA LYS A 224 13.27 -40.24 -9.59
C LYS A 224 12.50 -38.93 -9.55
N MET A 225 11.87 -38.58 -10.66
CA MET A 225 10.86 -37.50 -10.73
C MET A 225 9.68 -37.83 -9.82
N VAL A 226 9.47 -37.02 -8.79
CA VAL A 226 8.21 -36.94 -8.06
C VAL A 226 7.36 -35.87 -8.76
N LYS A 227 6.25 -36.30 -9.37
CA LYS A 227 5.23 -35.39 -9.91
C LYS A 227 4.52 -34.72 -8.74
N SER A 228 4.75 -33.43 -8.49
CA SER A 228 3.91 -32.63 -7.62
C SER A 228 2.64 -32.23 -8.40
N SER A 229 1.50 -32.76 -7.98
CA SER A 229 0.19 -32.33 -8.42
C SER A 229 -0.12 -30.95 -7.82
N GLY A 230 0.09 -29.89 -8.59
CA GLY A 230 -0.35 -28.54 -8.25
C GLY A 230 -1.88 -28.45 -8.24
N GLY A 231 -2.49 -28.46 -7.06
CA GLY A 231 -3.92 -28.23 -6.89
C GLY A 231 -4.27 -26.78 -7.15
N LEU A 232 -5.02 -26.50 -8.21
CA LEU A 232 -5.67 -25.20 -8.46
C LEU A 232 -6.60 -24.86 -7.27
N ILE A 233 -6.27 -23.83 -6.52
CA ILE A 233 -7.12 -23.31 -5.44
C ILE A 233 -8.30 -22.57 -6.07
N LYS A 234 -9.52 -23.12 -5.89
CA LYS A 234 -10.76 -22.58 -6.44
C LYS A 234 -11.08 -21.20 -5.88
N ALA A 235 -11.20 -20.24 -6.77
CA ALA A 235 -11.46 -18.79 -6.57
C ALA A 235 -12.82 -18.43 -5.93
N LYS A 236 -13.45 -19.30 -5.15
CA LYS A 236 -14.79 -19.07 -4.58
C LYS A 236 -14.81 -18.05 -3.43
N ASN A 237 -13.65 -17.74 -2.81
CA ASN A 237 -13.58 -16.87 -1.63
C ASN A 237 -13.21 -15.40 -1.93
N MET A 238 -12.71 -15.07 -3.13
CA MET A 238 -12.27 -13.69 -3.45
C MET A 238 -13.43 -12.68 -3.53
N LYS A 239 -14.63 -13.09 -3.96
CA LYS A 239 -15.79 -12.18 -4.08
C LYS A 239 -16.29 -11.61 -2.74
N ARG A 240 -16.08 -12.33 -1.63
CA ARG A 240 -16.56 -11.91 -0.30
C ARG A 240 -15.61 -10.96 0.43
N GLU A 241 -14.30 -11.04 0.22
CA GLU A 241 -13.31 -10.19 0.91
C GLU A 241 -13.29 -8.73 0.41
N LEU A 242 -13.78 -8.47 -0.81
CA LEU A 242 -13.83 -7.12 -1.41
C LEU A 242 -15.17 -6.40 -1.21
N THR A 243 -16.23 -7.11 -0.81
CA THR A 243 -17.62 -6.59 -0.79
C THR A 243 -18.07 -5.96 0.52
N GLY A 244 -17.31 -6.08 1.61
CA GLY A 244 -17.75 -5.64 2.96
C GLY A 244 -17.36 -4.21 3.37
N HIS A 245 -16.36 -3.61 2.76
CA HIS A 245 -15.92 -2.26 3.12
C HIS A 245 -15.89 -1.36 1.89
N VAL A 246 -16.34 -0.11 2.06
CA VAL A 246 -16.17 0.98 1.08
C VAL A 246 -14.68 1.35 1.03
N VAL A 247 -13.89 0.47 0.41
CA VAL A 247 -12.46 0.76 0.15
C VAL A 247 -12.42 1.80 -0.96
N THR A 248 -11.61 2.83 -0.78
CA THR A 248 -11.45 3.90 -1.75
C THR A 248 -11.01 3.32 -3.09
N ARG A 249 -11.87 3.40 -4.12
CA ARG A 249 -11.66 2.79 -5.44
C ARG A 249 -10.66 3.53 -6.32
N TRP A 250 -10.35 4.77 -6.00
CA TRP A 250 -9.56 5.70 -6.82
C TRP A 250 -8.11 5.23 -7.08
N TYR A 251 -7.59 4.37 -6.22
CA TYR A 251 -6.21 3.85 -6.27
C TYR A 251 -6.14 2.40 -6.77
N ARG A 252 -7.27 1.80 -7.15
CA ARG A 252 -7.31 0.41 -7.61
C ARG A 252 -6.81 0.29 -9.04
N ALA A 253 -5.90 -0.65 -9.24
CA ALA A 253 -5.41 -1.00 -10.56
C ALA A 253 -6.51 -1.65 -11.42
N PRO A 254 -6.47 -1.49 -12.76
CA PRO A 254 -7.45 -2.06 -13.69
C PRO A 254 -7.68 -3.56 -13.47
N GLU A 255 -6.62 -4.35 -13.30
CA GLU A 255 -6.69 -5.80 -13.06
C GLU A 255 -7.49 -6.15 -11.79
N LEU A 256 -7.42 -5.34 -10.73
CA LEU A 256 -8.24 -5.55 -9.53
C LEU A 256 -9.71 -5.15 -9.77
N ILE A 257 -9.96 -4.12 -10.58
CA ILE A 257 -11.32 -3.71 -10.96
C ILE A 257 -11.97 -4.82 -11.78
N LEU A 258 -11.22 -5.40 -12.72
CA LEU A 258 -11.66 -6.46 -13.62
C LEU A 258 -11.74 -7.84 -12.95
N LEU A 259 -11.38 -7.94 -11.66
CA LEU A 259 -11.39 -9.18 -10.88
C LEU A 259 -10.44 -10.25 -11.42
N GLU A 260 -9.35 -9.84 -12.09
CA GLU A 260 -8.31 -10.77 -12.50
C GLU A 260 -7.72 -11.49 -11.28
N LYS A 261 -7.43 -12.80 -11.47
CA LYS A 261 -6.94 -13.65 -10.38
C LYS A 261 -5.43 -13.55 -10.21
N ASP A 262 -4.75 -13.39 -11.33
CA ASP A 262 -3.29 -13.34 -11.40
C ASP A 262 -2.82 -11.90 -11.44
N TYR A 263 -2.69 -11.28 -10.27
CA TYR A 263 -2.14 -9.93 -10.11
C TYR A 263 -0.80 -9.98 -9.39
N THR A 264 0.05 -9.01 -9.67
CA THR A 264 1.43 -8.92 -9.21
C THR A 264 1.67 -7.62 -8.41
N ALA A 265 2.92 -7.37 -8.05
CA ALA A 265 3.36 -6.11 -7.44
C ALA A 265 3.00 -4.85 -8.28
N ALA A 266 2.67 -5.03 -9.55
CA ALA A 266 2.21 -3.96 -10.43
C ALA A 266 0.95 -3.23 -9.91
N ILE A 267 0.12 -3.86 -9.08
CA ILE A 267 -1.04 -3.20 -8.46
C ILE A 267 -0.63 -2.07 -7.52
N ASP A 268 0.45 -2.26 -6.74
CA ASP A 268 0.96 -1.25 -5.83
C ASP A 268 1.65 -0.11 -6.62
N MET A 269 2.27 -0.42 -7.76
CA MET A 269 2.84 0.58 -8.66
C MET A 269 1.77 1.47 -9.31
N TRP A 270 0.60 0.93 -9.66
CA TRP A 270 -0.54 1.74 -10.08
C TRP A 270 -1.00 2.68 -8.96
N SER A 271 -1.18 2.14 -7.76
CA SER A 271 -1.60 2.93 -6.59
C SER A 271 -0.60 4.05 -6.28
N LEU A 272 0.71 3.77 -6.40
CA LEU A 272 1.77 4.77 -6.29
C LEU A 272 1.63 5.84 -7.37
N GLY A 273 1.36 5.47 -8.62
CA GLY A 273 1.10 6.42 -9.72
C GLY A 273 -0.06 7.37 -9.41
N CYS A 274 -1.16 6.86 -8.82
CA CYS A 274 -2.28 7.68 -8.39
C CYS A 274 -1.88 8.65 -7.25
N ILE A 275 -1.12 8.19 -6.27
CA ILE A 275 -0.58 9.04 -5.18
C ILE A 275 0.36 10.11 -5.75
N PHE A 276 1.23 9.73 -6.69
CA PHE A 276 2.16 10.65 -7.34
C PHE A 276 1.43 11.76 -8.09
N ALA A 277 0.37 11.44 -8.82
CA ALA A 277 -0.49 12.41 -9.49
C ALA A 277 -1.08 13.43 -8.49
N GLU A 278 -1.58 12.99 -7.34
CA GLU A 278 -2.10 13.88 -6.31
C GLU A 278 -1.00 14.77 -5.69
N LEU A 279 0.19 14.21 -5.46
CA LEU A 279 1.34 14.99 -4.98
C LEU A 279 1.79 16.05 -5.99
N MET A 280 1.75 15.75 -7.30
CA MET A 280 2.00 16.75 -8.35
C MET A 280 0.98 17.89 -8.29
N GLY A 281 -0.27 17.61 -7.93
CA GLY A 281 -1.29 18.62 -7.67
C GLY A 281 -1.00 19.52 -6.46
N MET A 282 0.00 19.20 -5.62
CA MET A 282 0.40 20.06 -4.51
C MET A 282 1.40 21.16 -4.90
N ILE A 283 1.92 21.16 -6.13
CA ILE A 283 2.72 22.27 -6.66
C ILE A 283 1.76 23.43 -6.94
N LYS A 284 2.15 24.63 -6.52
CA LYS A 284 1.29 25.82 -6.59
C LYS A 284 0.84 26.14 -8.02
N GLU A 285 1.72 25.97 -8.98
CA GLU A 285 1.46 26.22 -10.41
C GLU A 285 0.50 25.21 -11.02
N ASN A 286 0.41 23.98 -10.46
CA ASN A 286 -0.53 22.95 -10.90
C ASN A 286 -1.92 23.10 -10.27
N ALA A 287 -1.98 23.56 -9.00
CA ALA A 287 -3.23 23.85 -8.30
C ALA A 287 -3.01 25.03 -7.35
N PRO A 288 -3.43 26.25 -7.73
CA PRO A 288 -3.19 27.48 -6.96
C PRO A 288 -3.74 27.45 -5.54
N THR A 289 -4.83 26.73 -5.31
CA THR A 289 -5.39 26.53 -3.98
C THR A 289 -5.56 25.02 -3.69
N PHE A 290 -5.64 24.67 -2.42
CA PHE A 290 -5.87 23.28 -2.02
C PHE A 290 -7.28 22.76 -2.40
N LEU A 291 -8.20 23.66 -2.72
CA LEU A 291 -9.55 23.33 -3.21
C LEU A 291 -9.55 22.89 -4.68
N ASP A 292 -8.54 23.29 -5.44
CA ASP A 292 -8.38 22.92 -6.85
C ASP A 292 -7.78 21.52 -7.03
N ARG A 293 -7.26 20.94 -5.94
CA ARG A 293 -6.65 19.61 -5.94
C ARG A 293 -7.70 18.52 -6.02
N SER A 294 -7.48 17.55 -6.87
CA SER A 294 -8.34 16.38 -7.02
C SER A 294 -7.53 15.12 -7.25
N PRO A 295 -8.05 13.95 -6.86
CA PRO A 295 -7.49 12.68 -7.30
C PRO A 295 -7.55 12.54 -8.82
N LEU A 296 -6.61 11.81 -9.40
CA LEU A 296 -6.56 11.65 -10.86
C LEU A 296 -7.78 10.86 -11.39
N PHE A 297 -8.26 9.87 -10.62
CA PHE A 297 -9.36 8.99 -11.01
C PHE A 297 -10.49 8.96 -9.96
N PRO A 298 -11.30 10.05 -9.81
CA PRO A 298 -12.30 10.17 -8.73
C PRO A 298 -13.63 9.48 -9.08
N GLY A 299 -13.63 8.20 -9.45
CA GLY A 299 -14.85 7.45 -9.76
C GLY A 299 -15.78 7.32 -8.55
N THR A 300 -17.09 7.43 -8.78
CA THR A 300 -18.13 7.28 -7.75
C THR A 300 -18.71 5.87 -7.70
N SER A 301 -18.61 5.10 -8.79
CA SER A 301 -18.95 3.68 -8.88
C SER A 301 -17.78 2.86 -9.42
N CYS A 302 -17.87 1.54 -9.31
CA CYS A 302 -16.84 0.61 -9.80
C CYS A 302 -17.50 -0.73 -10.16
N PHE A 303 -17.82 -0.92 -11.42
CA PHE A 303 -18.35 -2.20 -11.88
C PHE A 303 -17.22 -3.25 -12.00
N PRO A 304 -17.44 -4.52 -11.62
CA PRO A 304 -18.64 -5.08 -10.97
C PRO A 304 -18.60 -5.03 -9.42
N LEU A 305 -17.59 -4.43 -8.81
CA LEU A 305 -17.34 -4.47 -7.36
C LEU A 305 -18.34 -3.63 -6.53
N SER A 306 -18.65 -2.42 -7.01
CA SER A 306 -19.60 -1.50 -6.39
C SER A 306 -20.31 -0.69 -7.48
N PRO A 307 -21.24 -1.32 -8.23
CA PRO A 307 -21.93 -0.67 -9.35
C PRO A 307 -22.87 0.43 -8.83
N ASP A 308 -23.11 1.43 -9.68
CA ASP A 308 -24.13 2.42 -9.43
C ASP A 308 -25.53 1.76 -9.51
N ARG A 309 -26.26 1.78 -8.40
CA ARG A 309 -27.59 1.19 -8.30
C ARG A 309 -28.71 2.12 -8.80
N SER A 310 -28.40 3.38 -9.04
CA SER A 310 -29.37 4.38 -9.51
C SER A 310 -29.68 4.29 -11.01
N ASN A 311 -28.78 3.69 -11.79
CA ASN A 311 -28.93 3.50 -13.22
C ASN A 311 -29.64 2.19 -13.53
N ASN A 312 -30.88 2.26 -14.07
CA ASN A 312 -31.59 1.12 -14.64
C ASN A 312 -30.81 0.57 -15.85
N VAL A 313 -29.94 -0.42 -15.61
CA VAL A 313 -29.27 -1.15 -16.69
C VAL A 313 -30.34 -1.94 -17.44
N LYS A 314 -30.51 -1.67 -18.74
CA LYS A 314 -31.33 -2.52 -19.62
C LYS A 314 -30.89 -3.97 -19.44
N ARG A 315 -31.84 -4.93 -19.34
CA ARG A 315 -31.55 -6.34 -19.16
C ARG A 315 -30.45 -6.78 -20.14
N GLY A 316 -29.30 -7.21 -19.62
CA GLY A 316 -28.18 -7.75 -20.40
C GLY A 316 -27.06 -6.76 -20.78
N GLY A 317 -27.15 -5.47 -20.43
CA GLY A 317 -26.09 -4.48 -20.71
C GLY A 317 -25.15 -4.21 -19.54
N PHE A 318 -23.98 -3.63 -19.84
CA PHE A 318 -23.08 -3.13 -18.82
C PHE A 318 -23.50 -1.73 -18.32
N PRO A 319 -23.29 -1.37 -17.04
CA PRO A 319 -23.55 -0.03 -16.56
C PRO A 319 -22.52 0.95 -17.14
N HIS A 320 -22.96 1.82 -18.04
CA HIS A 320 -22.13 2.89 -18.58
C HIS A 320 -22.40 4.19 -17.84
N SER A 321 -21.83 4.34 -16.65
CA SER A 321 -21.78 5.64 -15.98
C SER A 321 -20.46 6.34 -16.33
N SER A 322 -20.54 7.63 -16.70
CA SER A 322 -19.33 8.46 -16.86
C SER A 322 -18.52 8.58 -15.59
N GLN A 323 -19.16 8.31 -14.46
CA GLN A 323 -18.60 8.32 -13.10
C GLN A 323 -18.10 6.93 -12.66
N ASP A 324 -18.23 5.88 -13.49
CA ASP A 324 -17.64 4.58 -13.17
C ASP A 324 -16.11 4.66 -13.25
N GLN A 325 -15.43 3.96 -12.34
CA GLN A 325 -13.98 4.04 -12.19
C GLN A 325 -13.23 3.76 -13.48
N MET A 326 -13.67 2.75 -14.28
CA MET A 326 -13.03 2.44 -15.55
C MET A 326 -13.28 3.54 -16.59
N SER A 327 -14.49 4.12 -16.62
CA SER A 327 -14.82 5.26 -17.48
C SER A 327 -13.94 6.47 -17.19
N VAL A 328 -13.69 6.74 -15.90
CA VAL A 328 -12.83 7.85 -15.45
C VAL A 328 -11.36 7.58 -15.84
N ILE A 329 -10.87 6.35 -15.66
CA ILE A 329 -9.52 5.96 -16.11
C ILE A 329 -9.36 6.21 -17.62
N PHE A 330 -10.31 5.75 -18.43
CA PHE A 330 -10.25 5.95 -19.89
C PHE A 330 -10.41 7.41 -20.31
N SER A 331 -11.06 8.24 -19.50
CA SER A 331 -11.15 9.68 -19.79
C SER A 331 -9.80 10.39 -19.67
N VAL A 332 -8.88 9.86 -18.86
CA VAL A 332 -7.56 10.44 -18.65
C VAL A 332 -6.50 9.74 -19.50
N LEU A 333 -6.42 8.41 -19.39
CA LEU A 333 -5.36 7.63 -20.06
C LEU A 333 -5.70 7.26 -21.51
N GLY A 334 -6.92 7.50 -21.95
CA GLY A 334 -7.43 7.02 -23.23
C GLY A 334 -7.87 5.56 -23.16
N THR A 335 -8.54 5.11 -24.21
CA THR A 335 -8.91 3.70 -24.35
C THR A 335 -7.65 2.88 -24.65
N PRO A 336 -7.32 1.84 -23.86
CA PRO A 336 -6.13 1.03 -24.11
C PRO A 336 -6.23 0.28 -25.43
N PRO A 337 -5.13 0.16 -26.18
CA PRO A 337 -5.09 -0.68 -27.39
C PRO A 337 -5.20 -2.17 -27.01
N GLU A 338 -5.61 -3.00 -27.97
CA GLU A 338 -5.85 -4.44 -27.72
C GLU A 338 -4.64 -5.16 -27.10
N ASN A 339 -3.42 -4.79 -27.50
CA ASN A 339 -2.19 -5.36 -26.95
C ASN A 339 -1.86 -4.90 -25.51
N GLU A 340 -2.69 -4.07 -24.91
CA GLU A 340 -2.65 -3.74 -23.48
C GLU A 340 -3.77 -4.40 -22.68
N MET A 341 -4.67 -5.15 -23.35
CA MET A 341 -5.76 -5.91 -22.72
C MET A 341 -5.48 -7.43 -22.66
N ASP A 342 -4.31 -7.88 -23.09
CA ASP A 342 -3.89 -9.30 -23.17
C ASP A 342 -3.84 -10.01 -21.81
N PHE A 343 -3.83 -9.28 -20.70
CA PHE A 343 -3.88 -9.82 -19.36
C PHE A 343 -5.30 -10.16 -18.88
N VAL A 344 -6.34 -9.69 -19.61
CA VAL A 344 -7.74 -9.90 -19.23
C VAL A 344 -8.17 -11.28 -19.65
N THR A 345 -8.41 -12.16 -18.69
CA THR A 345 -8.74 -13.59 -18.92
C THR A 345 -10.23 -13.88 -18.94
N ASP A 346 -11.04 -13.04 -18.27
CA ASP A 346 -12.49 -13.20 -18.23
C ASP A 346 -13.14 -12.58 -19.47
N ALA A 347 -13.89 -13.40 -20.24
CA ALA A 347 -14.52 -12.96 -21.47
C ALA A 347 -15.53 -11.81 -21.27
N LYS A 348 -16.25 -11.80 -20.12
CA LYS A 348 -17.21 -10.74 -19.79
C LYS A 348 -16.50 -9.44 -19.43
N ALA A 349 -15.35 -9.52 -18.74
CA ALA A 349 -14.52 -8.36 -18.46
C ALA A 349 -13.97 -7.76 -19.76
N LEU A 350 -13.55 -8.60 -20.71
CA LEU A 350 -13.10 -8.14 -22.02
C LEU A 350 -14.23 -7.50 -22.83
N GLU A 351 -15.43 -8.10 -22.82
CA GLU A 351 -16.63 -7.53 -23.45
C GLU A 351 -16.99 -6.18 -22.81
N TYR A 352 -16.91 -6.07 -21.49
CA TYR A 352 -17.10 -4.82 -20.77
C TYR A 352 -16.10 -3.75 -21.22
N LEU A 353 -14.81 -4.07 -21.33
CA LEU A 353 -13.81 -3.12 -21.81
C LEU A 353 -14.07 -2.67 -23.26
N LYS A 354 -14.43 -3.59 -24.15
CA LYS A 354 -14.74 -3.30 -25.56
C LYS A 354 -16.03 -2.53 -25.75
N SER A 355 -16.90 -2.48 -24.73
CA SER A 355 -18.15 -1.70 -24.77
C SER A 355 -17.96 -0.19 -24.58
N PHE A 356 -16.77 0.25 -24.12
CA PHE A 356 -16.48 1.67 -23.98
C PHE A 356 -16.18 2.33 -25.34
N PRO A 357 -16.68 3.56 -25.57
CA PRO A 357 -16.30 4.32 -26.75
C PRO A 357 -14.81 4.67 -26.71
N PHE A 358 -14.22 4.76 -27.88
CA PHE A 358 -12.82 5.21 -28.00
C PHE A 358 -12.64 6.62 -27.42
N LYS A 359 -11.63 6.80 -26.59
CA LYS A 359 -11.21 8.09 -26.04
C LYS A 359 -9.71 8.29 -26.28
N LYS A 360 -9.35 9.49 -26.71
CA LYS A 360 -7.95 9.89 -26.77
C LYS A 360 -7.41 10.12 -25.33
N PRO A 361 -6.14 9.81 -25.07
CA PRO A 361 -5.51 10.16 -23.79
C PRO A 361 -5.43 11.69 -23.63
N CYS A 362 -5.62 12.17 -22.42
CA CYS A 362 -5.28 13.55 -22.04
C CYS A 362 -3.76 13.73 -22.06
N ASP A 363 -3.30 14.94 -22.34
CA ASP A 363 -1.91 15.28 -22.10
C ASP A 363 -1.71 15.59 -20.62
N LEU A 364 -0.96 14.72 -19.92
CA LEU A 364 -0.69 14.92 -18.50
C LEU A 364 0.16 16.17 -18.23
N SER A 365 0.88 16.69 -19.23
CA SER A 365 1.61 17.96 -19.10
C SER A 365 0.68 19.18 -19.07
N GLU A 366 -0.52 19.08 -19.65
CA GLU A 366 -1.55 20.11 -19.50
C GLU A 366 -2.21 20.06 -18.11
N ILE A 367 -2.35 18.86 -17.52
CA ILE A 367 -2.89 18.69 -16.17
C ILE A 367 -1.87 19.15 -15.11
N TYR A 368 -0.58 18.92 -15.37
CA TYR A 368 0.52 19.25 -14.45
C TYR A 368 1.59 20.09 -15.15
N PRO A 369 1.31 21.37 -15.47
CA PRO A 369 2.22 22.22 -16.24
C PRO A 369 3.56 22.51 -15.54
N ALA A 370 3.62 22.40 -14.23
CA ALA A 370 4.88 22.53 -13.47
C ALA A 370 5.69 21.24 -13.36
N ALA A 371 5.17 20.13 -13.90
CA ALA A 371 5.89 18.85 -13.89
C ALA A 371 7.07 18.86 -14.87
N THR A 372 8.16 18.23 -14.49
CA THR A 372 9.26 17.94 -15.42
C THR A 372 8.88 16.83 -16.41
N ASN A 373 9.55 16.82 -17.58
CA ASN A 373 9.35 15.72 -18.54
C ASN A 373 9.58 14.35 -17.93
N ASP A 374 10.62 14.20 -17.08
CA ASP A 374 10.90 12.95 -16.38
C ASP A 374 9.80 12.61 -15.36
N GLY A 375 9.19 13.62 -14.72
CA GLY A 375 8.06 13.40 -13.81
C GLY A 375 6.83 12.87 -14.54
N ILE A 376 6.50 13.47 -15.68
CA ILE A 376 5.40 13.00 -16.56
C ILE A 376 5.70 11.59 -17.10
N ASP A 377 6.94 11.31 -17.49
CA ASP A 377 7.33 9.99 -17.99
C ASP A 377 7.20 8.90 -16.90
N LEU A 378 7.72 9.16 -15.69
CA LEU A 378 7.54 8.25 -14.55
C LEU A 378 6.04 8.00 -14.26
N LEU A 379 5.23 9.07 -14.24
CA LEU A 379 3.79 8.96 -14.00
C LEU A 379 3.11 8.10 -15.07
N LYS A 380 3.36 8.36 -16.34
CA LYS A 380 2.84 7.56 -17.47
C LYS A 380 3.23 6.09 -17.38
N LYS A 381 4.47 5.80 -16.97
CA LYS A 381 4.97 4.42 -16.83
C LYS A 381 4.38 3.69 -15.61
N CYS A 382 4.10 4.39 -14.51
CA CYS A 382 3.36 3.81 -13.37
C CYS A 382 1.90 3.52 -13.69
N LEU A 383 1.28 4.31 -14.59
CA LEU A 383 -0.15 4.21 -14.93
C LEU A 383 -0.41 3.48 -16.26
N ARG A 384 0.50 2.60 -16.70
CA ARG A 384 0.22 1.73 -17.85
C ARG A 384 -0.96 0.82 -17.54
N PHE A 385 -1.89 0.69 -18.52
CA PHE A 385 -3.08 -0.14 -18.33
C PHE A 385 -2.72 -1.60 -18.13
N SER A 386 -1.85 -2.15 -18.98
CA SER A 386 -1.30 -3.49 -18.83
C SER A 386 -0.33 -3.57 -17.63
N PRO A 387 -0.57 -4.44 -16.64
CA PRO A 387 0.34 -4.65 -15.51
C PRO A 387 1.75 -5.09 -15.95
N LYS A 388 1.86 -5.83 -17.08
CA LYS A 388 3.14 -6.28 -17.64
C LYS A 388 4.00 -5.16 -18.22
N LYS A 389 3.37 -4.01 -18.58
CA LYS A 389 4.05 -2.83 -19.14
C LYS A 389 4.27 -1.74 -18.09
N ARG A 390 3.79 -1.94 -16.87
CA ARG A 390 4.05 -1.04 -15.75
C ARG A 390 5.46 -1.22 -15.24
N LEU A 391 6.10 -0.11 -14.82
CA LEU A 391 7.40 -0.18 -14.16
C LEU A 391 7.36 -1.08 -12.94
N THR A 392 8.41 -1.86 -12.77
CA THR A 392 8.74 -2.49 -11.49
C THR A 392 9.21 -1.44 -10.47
N VAL A 393 9.24 -1.80 -9.20
CA VAL A 393 9.73 -0.90 -8.15
C VAL A 393 11.19 -0.52 -8.36
N ASP A 394 12.03 -1.46 -8.82
CA ASP A 394 13.45 -1.22 -9.08
C ASP A 394 13.69 -0.30 -10.28
N GLU A 395 12.93 -0.48 -11.37
CA GLU A 395 12.96 0.44 -12.52
C GLU A 395 12.52 1.84 -12.12
N ALA A 396 11.48 1.97 -11.28
CA ALA A 396 10.99 3.26 -10.80
C ALA A 396 12.01 3.97 -9.90
N ILE A 397 12.68 3.27 -8.99
CA ILE A 397 13.76 3.83 -8.15
C ILE A 397 14.91 4.36 -9.00
N ASN A 398 15.24 3.66 -10.08
CA ASN A 398 16.34 4.04 -10.99
C ASN A 398 15.92 5.06 -12.07
N HIS A 399 14.68 5.52 -12.05
CA HIS A 399 14.19 6.50 -13.04
C HIS A 399 14.90 7.85 -12.91
N PRO A 400 15.21 8.57 -14.02
CA PRO A 400 15.88 9.87 -13.99
C PRO A 400 15.22 10.91 -13.09
N PHE A 401 13.90 10.89 -12.99
CA PHE A 401 13.13 11.77 -12.10
C PHE A 401 13.61 11.73 -10.64
N LEU A 402 14.08 10.58 -10.16
CA LEU A 402 14.47 10.37 -8.76
C LEU A 402 15.98 10.48 -8.52
N GLN A 403 16.79 10.72 -9.56
CA GLN A 403 18.25 10.72 -9.47
C GLN A 403 18.76 11.64 -8.36
N LYS A 404 18.24 12.89 -8.26
CA LYS A 404 18.68 13.88 -7.27
C LYS A 404 18.48 13.47 -5.80
N VAL A 405 17.51 12.60 -5.52
CA VAL A 405 17.20 12.15 -4.14
C VAL A 405 17.77 10.77 -3.85
N ARG A 406 18.01 9.95 -4.87
CA ARG A 406 18.66 8.66 -4.76
C ARG A 406 20.15 8.80 -4.45
N ASP A 407 20.84 9.75 -5.08
CA ASP A 407 22.29 9.92 -5.03
C ASP A 407 22.75 10.77 -3.81
N LYS A 408 21.82 11.16 -2.92
CA LYS A 408 22.06 11.81 -1.62
C LYS A 408 22.20 10.78 -0.51
#